data_70f0fbcb91d0261455393f598ab718e2
#
_entry.id   70f0fbcb91d0261455393f598ab718e2
#
_cell.length_a   1.000
_cell.length_b   1.000
_cell.length_c   1.000
_cell.angle_alpha   90.00
_cell.angle_beta   90.00
_cell.angle_gamma   90.00
#
_symmetry.space_group_name_H-M   'P 1'
#
loop_
_entity.id
_entity.type
_entity.pdbx_description
1 polymer ?
#
loop_
_entity_poly.entity_id
_entity_poly.type
_entity_poly.pdbx_seq_one_letter_code
_entity_poly.pdbx_strand_id
1 'polypeptide(L)'
;MARDAPRAAAELLAAAHARFEARQFAAAEELYGRFIAQRAGSAPAGASRDLATALNNRGQIKYFRVDFAAAVEDYTAAIESQPDFEVPYYNRGLVLYRLGCFDEAMKDFRKVLELNPQFEDAALSLNQAILDKEEKQKRAY
;
A
#
# COMPACT_ATOMS: atom_id res chain seq x y z
N MET A 1 -8.00 -24.58 17.77
CA MET A 1 -9.45 -24.77 17.67
C MET A 1 -10.04 -23.75 16.70
N ALA A 2 -10.99 -24.19 15.87
CA ALA A 2 -11.55 -23.35 14.81
C ALA A 2 -12.21 -22.06 15.33
N ARG A 3 -12.75 -22.08 16.53
CA ARG A 3 -13.41 -20.92 17.14
C ARG A 3 -12.43 -19.80 17.50
N ASP A 4 -11.19 -20.14 17.77
CA ASP A 4 -10.18 -19.17 18.23
C ASP A 4 -9.37 -18.59 17.06
N ALA A 5 -9.41 -19.21 15.88
CA ALA A 5 -8.62 -18.75 14.75
C ALA A 5 -8.94 -17.32 14.30
N PRO A 6 -10.23 -16.90 14.15
CA PRO A 6 -10.54 -15.51 13.81
C PRO A 6 -10.14 -14.52 14.89
N ARG A 7 -10.28 -14.90 16.15
CA ARG A 7 -9.88 -14.07 17.29
C ARG A 7 -8.37 -13.92 17.35
N ALA A 8 -7.64 -15.03 17.16
CA ALA A 8 -6.18 -15.01 17.14
C ALA A 8 -5.67 -14.14 16.01
N ALA A 9 -6.29 -14.22 14.81
CA ALA A 9 -5.93 -13.39 13.68
C ALA A 9 -6.19 -11.91 13.97
N ALA A 10 -7.34 -11.58 14.59
CA ALA A 10 -7.67 -10.21 14.96
C ALA A 10 -6.70 -9.64 15.99
N GLU A 11 -6.31 -10.44 16.97
CA GLU A 11 -5.32 -10.04 17.98
C GLU A 11 -3.96 -9.82 17.37
N LEU A 12 -3.56 -10.67 16.43
CA LEU A 12 -2.29 -10.55 15.71
C LEU A 12 -2.26 -9.26 14.88
N LEU A 13 -3.33 -8.96 14.18
CA LEU A 13 -3.44 -7.73 13.39
C LEU A 13 -3.40 -6.50 14.28
N ALA A 14 -4.13 -6.51 15.40
CA ALA A 14 -4.14 -5.41 16.37
C ALA A 14 -2.74 -5.17 16.94
N ALA A 15 -2.00 -6.25 17.27
CA ALA A 15 -0.63 -6.15 17.76
C ALA A 15 0.29 -5.54 16.69
N ALA A 16 0.12 -5.95 15.44
CA ALA A 16 0.89 -5.39 14.32
C ALA A 16 0.65 -3.89 14.17
N HIS A 17 -0.63 -3.46 14.21
CA HIS A 17 -0.98 -2.03 14.12
C HIS A 17 -0.38 -1.24 15.28
N ALA A 18 -0.43 -1.77 16.50
CA ALA A 18 0.14 -1.10 17.66
C ALA A 18 1.64 -0.87 17.49
N ARG A 19 2.36 -1.87 16.99
CA ARG A 19 3.79 -1.74 16.71
C ARG A 19 4.07 -0.75 15.60
N PHE A 20 3.26 -0.77 14.56
CA PHE A 20 3.37 0.16 13.43
C PHE A 20 3.20 1.61 13.91
N GLU A 21 2.16 1.88 14.68
CA GLU A 21 1.90 3.22 15.21
C GLU A 21 3.00 3.69 16.17
N ALA A 22 3.59 2.76 16.92
CA ALA A 22 4.72 3.05 17.80
C ALA A 22 6.05 3.18 17.06
N ARG A 23 6.04 3.07 15.73
CA ARG A 23 7.22 3.13 14.85
C ARG A 23 8.23 2.00 15.13
N GLN A 24 7.75 0.91 15.69
CA GLN A 24 8.54 -0.30 15.89
C GLN A 24 8.41 -1.18 14.64
N PHE A 25 9.05 -0.73 13.57
CA PHE A 25 8.79 -1.26 12.25
C PHE A 25 9.24 -2.71 12.04
N ALA A 26 10.37 -3.10 12.62
CA ALA A 26 10.81 -4.50 12.50
C ALA A 26 9.82 -5.46 13.15
N ALA A 27 9.33 -5.12 14.35
CA ALA A 27 8.33 -5.93 15.04
C ALA A 27 6.99 -5.93 14.29
N ALA A 28 6.58 -4.76 13.80
CA ALA A 28 5.34 -4.63 13.02
C ALA A 28 5.41 -5.47 11.73
N GLU A 29 6.52 -5.41 11.03
CA GLU A 29 6.70 -6.18 9.79
C GLU A 29 6.57 -7.68 10.04
N GLU A 30 7.17 -8.18 11.10
CA GLU A 30 7.07 -9.60 11.44
C GLU A 30 5.62 -9.99 11.73
N LEU A 31 4.91 -9.18 12.51
CA LEU A 31 3.52 -9.46 12.86
C LEU A 31 2.58 -9.37 11.65
N TYR A 32 2.77 -8.38 10.79
CA TYR A 32 2.02 -8.31 9.54
C TYR A 32 2.32 -9.53 8.65
N GLY A 33 3.58 -9.94 8.57
CA GLY A 33 3.96 -11.13 7.81
C GLY A 33 3.26 -12.39 8.29
N ARG A 34 3.16 -12.57 9.59
CA ARG A 34 2.43 -13.71 10.19
C ARG A 34 0.94 -13.65 9.85
N PHE A 35 0.34 -12.47 9.98
CA PHE A 35 -1.07 -12.28 9.66
C PHE A 35 -1.35 -12.59 8.20
N ILE A 36 -0.53 -12.06 7.30
CA ILE A 36 -0.66 -12.26 5.86
C ILE A 36 -0.53 -13.75 5.52
N ALA A 37 0.44 -14.44 6.11
CA ALA A 37 0.66 -15.87 5.87
C ALA A 37 -0.54 -16.70 6.31
N GLN A 38 -1.16 -16.35 7.43
CA GLN A 38 -2.36 -17.05 7.92
C GLN A 38 -3.57 -16.85 7.02
N ARG A 39 -3.64 -15.71 6.34
CA ARG A 39 -4.75 -15.36 5.46
C ARG A 39 -4.57 -15.87 4.03
N ALA A 40 -3.34 -16.18 3.63
CA ALA A 40 -3.06 -16.63 2.28
C ALA A 40 -3.80 -17.95 2.01
N GLY A 41 -4.68 -17.94 1.02
CA GLY A 41 -5.41 -19.14 0.60
C GLY A 41 -6.67 -19.47 1.39
N SER A 42 -7.03 -18.68 2.40
CA SER A 42 -8.21 -19.01 3.24
C SER A 42 -9.08 -17.81 3.57
N ALA A 43 -8.95 -16.71 2.86
CA ALA A 43 -9.69 -15.50 3.18
C ALA A 43 -11.17 -15.63 2.79
N PRO A 44 -12.12 -15.62 3.75
CA PRO A 44 -13.52 -15.50 3.41
C PRO A 44 -13.81 -14.13 2.81
N ALA A 45 -14.90 -14.02 2.06
CA ALA A 45 -15.38 -12.75 1.54
C ALA A 45 -15.52 -11.76 2.71
N GLY A 46 -15.00 -10.56 2.56
CA GLY A 46 -15.03 -9.52 3.60
C GLY A 46 -13.78 -9.43 4.46
N ALA A 47 -12.93 -10.46 4.45
CA ALA A 47 -11.64 -10.41 5.15
C ALA A 47 -10.54 -9.73 4.32
N SER A 48 -10.83 -9.43 3.06
CA SER A 48 -9.87 -8.85 2.14
C SER A 48 -9.42 -7.44 2.54
N ARG A 49 -10.28 -6.68 3.25
CA ARG A 49 -9.94 -5.33 3.72
C ARG A 49 -8.82 -5.38 4.75
N ASP A 50 -8.90 -6.31 5.71
CA ASP A 50 -7.85 -6.48 6.71
C ASP A 50 -6.54 -6.94 6.08
N LEU A 51 -6.62 -7.87 5.14
CA LEU A 51 -5.45 -8.33 4.39
C LEU A 51 -4.83 -7.19 3.59
N ALA A 52 -5.65 -6.40 2.90
CA ALA A 52 -5.17 -5.25 2.14
C ALA A 52 -4.50 -4.22 3.04
N THR A 53 -5.07 -3.95 4.22
CA THR A 53 -4.48 -3.03 5.19
C THR A 53 -3.13 -3.54 5.68
N ALA A 54 -3.04 -4.82 6.01
CA ALA A 54 -1.77 -5.43 6.45
C ALA A 54 -0.70 -5.34 5.37
N LEU A 55 -1.06 -5.66 4.14
CA LEU A 55 -0.14 -5.58 2.99
C LEU A 55 0.30 -4.15 2.73
N ASN A 56 -0.64 -3.20 2.76
CA ASN A 56 -0.34 -1.77 2.57
C ASN A 56 0.65 -1.27 3.64
N ASN A 57 0.40 -1.61 4.90
CA ASN A 57 1.24 -1.15 6.00
C ASN A 57 2.63 -1.81 5.97
N ARG A 58 2.70 -3.08 5.59
CA ARG A 58 4.00 -3.73 5.38
C ARG A 58 4.76 -3.07 4.23
N GLY A 59 4.05 -2.70 3.17
CA GLY A 59 4.61 -1.93 2.08
C GLY A 59 5.19 -0.59 2.54
N GLN A 60 4.48 0.10 3.44
CA GLN A 60 4.96 1.37 4.02
C GLN A 60 6.27 1.17 4.78
N ILE A 61 6.38 0.09 5.55
CA ILE A 61 7.62 -0.23 6.27
C ILE A 61 8.78 -0.42 5.30
N LYS A 62 8.54 -1.15 4.21
CA LYS A 62 9.55 -1.37 3.17
C LYS A 62 9.92 -0.07 2.46
N TYR A 63 8.94 0.80 2.23
CA TYR A 63 9.17 2.14 1.68
C TYR A 63 10.09 2.98 2.57
N PHE A 64 9.83 3.00 3.89
CA PHE A 64 10.67 3.72 4.85
C PHE A 64 12.10 3.20 4.87
N ARG A 65 12.28 1.93 4.55
CA ARG A 65 13.60 1.28 4.45
C ARG A 65 14.25 1.49 3.08
N VAL A 66 13.58 2.24 2.19
CA VAL A 66 14.02 2.50 0.81
C VAL A 66 14.07 1.22 -0.05
N ASP A 67 13.32 0.20 0.35
CA ASP A 67 13.18 -1.04 -0.42
C ASP A 67 11.94 -0.89 -1.34
N PHE A 68 12.12 -0.11 -2.40
CA PHE A 68 11.01 0.33 -3.24
C PHE A 68 10.37 -0.82 -4.03
N ALA A 69 11.17 -1.73 -4.57
CA ALA A 69 10.64 -2.86 -5.32
C ALA A 69 9.74 -3.74 -4.44
N ALA A 70 10.17 -4.04 -3.23
CA ALA A 70 9.39 -4.84 -2.29
C ALA A 70 8.14 -4.09 -1.83
N ALA A 71 8.23 -2.77 -1.66
CA ALA A 71 7.07 -1.96 -1.31
C ALA A 71 6.00 -2.01 -2.42
N VAL A 72 6.41 -1.87 -3.69
CA VAL A 72 5.49 -1.96 -4.83
C VAL A 72 4.80 -3.32 -4.88
N GLU A 73 5.52 -4.40 -4.59
CA GLU A 73 4.94 -5.74 -4.54
C GLU A 73 3.83 -5.83 -3.49
N ASP A 74 4.05 -5.29 -2.30
CA ASP A 74 3.05 -5.31 -1.23
C ASP A 74 1.85 -4.42 -1.56
N TYR A 75 2.07 -3.24 -2.10
CA TYR A 75 0.97 -2.37 -2.52
C TYR A 75 0.15 -3.01 -3.63
N THR A 76 0.81 -3.65 -4.58
CA THR A 76 0.13 -4.35 -5.67
C THR A 76 -0.73 -5.50 -5.13
N ALA A 77 -0.21 -6.27 -4.18
CA ALA A 77 -0.97 -7.33 -3.54
C ALA A 77 -2.17 -6.78 -2.76
N ALA A 78 -2.00 -5.62 -2.10
CA ALA A 78 -3.10 -4.95 -1.41
C ALA A 78 -4.21 -4.54 -2.39
N ILE A 79 -3.83 -4.01 -3.55
CA ILE A 79 -4.78 -3.62 -4.60
C ILE A 79 -5.53 -4.84 -5.13
N GLU A 80 -4.83 -5.93 -5.37
CA GLU A 80 -5.47 -7.18 -5.83
C GLU A 80 -6.45 -7.73 -4.79
N SER A 81 -6.12 -7.57 -3.52
CA SER A 81 -6.97 -8.02 -2.41
C SER A 81 -8.22 -7.15 -2.26
N GLN A 82 -8.10 -5.84 -2.47
CA GLN A 82 -9.19 -4.90 -2.27
C GLN A 82 -9.08 -3.76 -3.31
N PRO A 83 -9.60 -3.99 -4.53
CA PRO A 83 -9.41 -3.03 -5.63
C PRO A 83 -10.06 -1.65 -5.43
N ASP A 84 -11.00 -1.51 -4.49
CA ASP A 84 -11.65 -0.22 -4.19
C ASP A 84 -11.03 0.52 -3.02
N PHE A 85 -9.92 0.03 -2.48
CA PHE A 85 -9.18 0.68 -1.41
C PHE A 85 -8.17 1.63 -2.05
N GLU A 86 -8.40 2.95 -1.92
CA GLU A 86 -7.62 3.96 -2.64
C GLU A 86 -6.18 4.13 -2.11
N VAL A 87 -5.95 3.85 -0.82
CA VAL A 87 -4.65 4.15 -0.18
C VAL A 87 -3.47 3.41 -0.82
N PRO A 88 -3.54 2.10 -1.13
CA PRO A 88 -2.42 1.43 -1.78
C PRO A 88 -2.08 1.97 -3.16
N TYR A 89 -3.07 2.45 -3.92
CA TYR A 89 -2.80 3.10 -5.20
C TYR A 89 -1.99 4.37 -5.01
N TYR A 90 -2.38 5.18 -4.02
CA TYR A 90 -1.65 6.42 -3.71
C TYR A 90 -0.21 6.11 -3.32
N ASN A 91 -0.02 5.17 -2.42
CA ASN A 91 1.31 4.79 -1.94
C ASN A 91 2.19 4.22 -3.05
N ARG A 92 1.61 3.36 -3.91
CA ARG A 92 2.35 2.83 -5.06
C ARG A 92 2.70 3.93 -6.04
N GLY A 93 1.78 4.86 -6.29
CA GLY A 93 2.02 6.01 -7.14
C GLY A 93 3.19 6.85 -6.66
N LEU A 94 3.30 7.08 -5.34
CA LEU A 94 4.43 7.83 -4.77
C LEU A 94 5.77 7.13 -5.01
N VAL A 95 5.81 5.81 -4.86
CA VAL A 95 7.03 5.05 -5.11
C VAL A 95 7.40 5.13 -6.60
N LEU A 96 6.43 4.91 -7.48
CA LEU A 96 6.65 4.97 -8.92
C LEU A 96 7.12 6.36 -9.34
N TYR A 97 6.57 7.40 -8.75
CA TYR A 97 7.01 8.78 -8.98
C TYR A 97 8.49 8.94 -8.61
N ARG A 98 8.88 8.47 -7.43
CA ARG A 98 10.28 8.54 -6.98
C ARG A 98 11.23 7.78 -7.89
N LEU A 99 10.76 6.71 -8.50
CA LEU A 99 11.54 5.92 -9.45
C LEU A 99 11.59 6.55 -10.85
N GLY A 100 10.87 7.65 -11.06
CA GLY A 100 10.80 8.31 -12.38
C GLY A 100 9.82 7.67 -13.34
N CYS A 101 9.00 6.74 -12.86
CA CYS A 101 7.96 6.07 -13.66
C CYS A 101 6.70 6.92 -13.66
N PHE A 102 6.76 8.08 -14.33
CA PHE A 102 5.73 9.10 -14.23
C PHE A 102 4.38 8.65 -14.80
N ASP A 103 4.35 7.96 -15.92
CA ASP A 103 3.09 7.52 -16.53
C ASP A 103 2.35 6.54 -15.62
N GLU A 104 3.07 5.60 -15.04
CA GLU A 104 2.49 4.63 -14.11
C GLU A 104 2.03 5.30 -12.82
N ALA A 105 2.82 6.26 -12.30
CA ALA A 105 2.44 7.02 -11.11
C ALA A 105 1.15 7.81 -11.36
N MET A 106 1.06 8.49 -12.50
CA MET A 106 -0.12 9.27 -12.88
C MET A 106 -1.36 8.39 -12.98
N LYS A 107 -1.22 7.19 -13.52
CA LYS A 107 -2.32 6.23 -13.62
C LYS A 107 -2.84 5.86 -12.21
N ASP A 108 -1.92 5.63 -11.27
CA ASP A 108 -2.30 5.31 -9.88
C ASP A 108 -2.99 6.51 -9.21
N PHE A 109 -2.46 7.72 -9.37
CA PHE A 109 -3.07 8.91 -8.77
C PHE A 109 -4.47 9.18 -9.35
N ARG A 110 -4.67 8.95 -10.64
CA ARG A 110 -6.00 9.08 -11.27
C ARG A 110 -6.97 8.05 -10.70
N LYS A 111 -6.49 6.84 -10.44
CA LYS A 111 -7.33 5.80 -9.82
C LYS A 111 -7.76 6.21 -8.41
N VAL A 112 -6.84 6.80 -7.63
CA VAL A 112 -7.18 7.33 -6.31
C VAL A 112 -8.32 8.34 -6.41
N LEU A 113 -8.23 9.29 -7.35
CA LEU A 113 -9.24 10.33 -7.52
C LEU A 113 -10.57 9.79 -8.06
N GLU A 114 -10.53 8.71 -8.83
CA GLU A 114 -11.73 8.01 -9.26
C GLU A 114 -12.46 7.39 -8.06
N LEU A 115 -11.71 6.77 -7.14
CA LEU A 115 -12.27 6.13 -5.95
C LEU A 115 -12.64 7.13 -4.86
N ASN A 116 -11.86 8.20 -4.73
CA ASN A 116 -12.05 9.22 -3.71
C ASN A 116 -11.68 10.60 -4.27
N PRO A 117 -12.64 11.32 -4.87
CA PRO A 117 -12.37 12.64 -5.46
C PRO A 117 -11.90 13.69 -4.46
N GLN A 118 -12.10 13.47 -3.15
CA GLN A 118 -11.70 14.39 -2.08
C GLN A 118 -10.26 14.20 -1.63
N PHE A 119 -9.53 13.28 -2.24
CA PHE A 119 -8.15 12.97 -1.83
C PHE A 119 -7.20 14.02 -2.41
N GLU A 120 -7.03 15.14 -1.68
CA GLU A 120 -6.26 16.29 -2.15
C GLU A 120 -4.80 15.97 -2.46
N ASP A 121 -4.15 15.16 -1.64
CA ASP A 121 -2.75 14.80 -1.85
C ASP A 121 -2.55 14.08 -3.19
N ALA A 122 -3.51 13.28 -3.61
CA ALA A 122 -3.43 12.60 -4.90
C ALA A 122 -3.53 13.61 -6.05
N ALA A 123 -4.40 14.63 -5.92
CA ALA A 123 -4.51 15.66 -6.93
C ALA A 123 -3.22 16.46 -7.07
N LEU A 124 -2.62 16.84 -5.94
CA LEU A 124 -1.35 17.55 -5.92
C LEU A 124 -0.23 16.70 -6.52
N SER A 125 -0.17 15.43 -6.14
CA SER A 125 0.85 14.51 -6.64
C SER A 125 0.69 14.25 -8.14
N LEU A 126 -0.54 14.15 -8.62
CA LEU A 126 -0.81 13.99 -10.05
C LEU A 126 -0.30 15.21 -10.83
N ASN A 127 -0.62 16.41 -10.38
CA ASN A 127 -0.16 17.64 -11.03
C ASN A 127 1.37 17.71 -11.05
N GLN A 128 2.02 17.36 -9.95
CA GLN A 128 3.47 17.36 -9.88
C GLN A 128 4.09 16.34 -10.84
N ALA A 129 3.50 15.15 -10.92
CA ALA A 129 3.97 14.12 -11.85
C ALA A 129 3.87 14.56 -13.30
N ILE A 130 2.77 15.25 -13.66
CA ILE A 130 2.57 15.79 -15.01
C ILE A 130 3.67 16.80 -15.32
N LEU A 131 3.92 17.74 -14.41
CA LEU A 131 4.95 18.76 -14.59
C LEU A 131 6.35 18.15 -14.72
N ASP A 132 6.66 17.18 -13.89
CA ASP A 132 7.99 16.54 -13.90
C ASP A 132 8.19 15.71 -15.17
N LYS A 133 7.14 15.07 -15.66
CA LYS A 133 7.20 14.36 -16.94
C LYS A 133 7.47 15.33 -18.09
N GLU A 134 6.79 16.46 -18.15
CA GLU A 134 6.99 17.49 -19.18
C GLU A 134 8.40 18.03 -19.12
N GLU A 135 8.91 18.30 -17.93
CA GLU A 135 10.29 18.80 -17.75
C GLU A 135 11.32 17.78 -18.22
N LYS A 136 11.10 16.50 -17.91
CA LYS A 136 11.95 15.40 -18.36
C LYS A 136 11.98 15.31 -19.89
N GLN A 137 10.83 15.47 -20.53
CA GLN A 137 10.72 15.43 -21.99
C GLN A 137 11.48 16.60 -22.64
N LYS A 138 11.42 17.80 -22.04
CA LYS A 138 12.16 18.96 -22.54
C LYS A 138 13.67 18.74 -22.47
N ARG A 139 14.16 18.08 -21.40
CA ARG A 139 15.58 17.80 -21.23
C ARG A 139 16.11 16.75 -22.20
N ALA A 140 15.23 15.91 -22.76
CA ALA A 140 15.61 14.87 -23.69
C ALA A 140 16.01 15.40 -25.05
N TYR A 141 15.72 16.69 -25.34
CA TYR A 141 16.03 17.37 -26.59
C TYR A 141 17.01 18.56 -26.35
#